data_d55e8f9600e49ecede66877179b4a184
#
_entry.id   d55e8f9600e49ecede66877179b4a184
#
_cell.length_a   1.000
_cell.length_b   1.000
_cell.length_c   1.000
_cell.angle_alpha   90.00
_cell.angle_beta   90.00
_cell.angle_gamma   90.00
#
_symmetry.space_group_name_H-M   'P 1'
#
loop_
_entity.id
_entity.type
_entity.pdbx_description
1 polymer ?
#
loop_
_entity_poly.entity_id
_entity_poly.type
_entity_poly.pdbx_seq_one_letter_code
_entity_poly.pdbx_strand_id
1 'polypeptide(L)'
;IRQLAFGDAFTTYVGQQFESICMQWLMRMNAERSRLPFLATRFGKWWGADPRRREQTDIDVVLADPQTKRVLLGECTWRNSFNETEAVEALLGREGLIPGYDDTRFMVFSKHPMSNATRDRYAGKVDFVTAEELYRR
;
A
#
# COMPACT_ATOMS: atom_id res chain seq x y z
N ILE A 1 12.32 -15.24 -25.49
CA ILE A 1 10.95 -15.35 -24.95
C ILE A 1 10.97 -16.00 -23.58
N ARG A 2 11.69 -17.12 -23.45
CA ARG A 2 11.79 -17.83 -22.16
C ARG A 2 12.49 -17.00 -21.10
N GLN A 3 13.52 -16.27 -21.47
CA GLN A 3 14.23 -15.38 -20.54
C GLN A 3 13.34 -14.24 -20.06
N LEU A 4 12.54 -13.68 -20.96
CA LEU A 4 11.60 -12.62 -20.60
C LEU A 4 10.54 -13.13 -19.60
N ALA A 5 9.95 -14.29 -19.90
CA ALA A 5 8.95 -14.89 -19.03
C ALA A 5 9.54 -15.24 -17.65
N PHE A 6 10.78 -15.74 -17.62
CA PHE A 6 11.47 -16.05 -16.36
C PHE A 6 11.74 -14.77 -15.58
N GLY A 7 12.19 -13.69 -16.23
CA GLY A 7 12.43 -12.41 -15.60
C GLY A 7 11.17 -11.82 -14.99
N ASP A 8 10.04 -11.88 -15.71
CA ASP A 8 8.75 -11.41 -15.24
C ASP A 8 8.28 -12.21 -14.02
N ALA A 9 8.42 -13.54 -14.05
CA ALA A 9 8.05 -14.40 -12.94
C ALA A 9 8.88 -14.08 -11.69
N PHE A 10 10.19 -13.83 -11.86
CA PHE A 10 11.06 -13.47 -10.75
C PHE A 10 10.67 -12.12 -10.16
N THR A 11 10.39 -11.14 -11.00
CA THR A 11 9.96 -9.81 -10.55
C THR A 11 8.65 -9.89 -9.78
N THR A 12 7.70 -10.69 -10.26
CA THR A 12 6.42 -10.92 -9.56
C THR A 12 6.66 -11.55 -8.20
N TYR A 13 7.54 -12.55 -8.12
CA TYR A 13 7.87 -13.21 -6.85
C TYR A 13 8.44 -12.21 -5.83
N VAL A 14 9.41 -11.39 -6.25
CA VAL A 14 10.02 -10.38 -5.36
C VAL A 14 8.97 -9.38 -4.89
N GLY A 15 8.09 -8.94 -5.79
CA GLY A 15 6.99 -8.03 -5.44
C GLY A 15 6.07 -8.62 -4.40
N GLN A 16 5.73 -9.90 -4.51
CA GLN A 16 4.88 -10.58 -3.53
C GLN A 16 5.57 -10.72 -2.19
N GLN A 17 6.88 -10.96 -2.17
CA GLN A 17 7.65 -11.01 -0.94
C GLN A 17 7.66 -9.66 -0.25
N PHE A 18 7.80 -8.58 -0.99
CA PHE A 18 7.76 -7.25 -0.43
C PHE A 18 6.39 -6.94 0.18
N GLU A 19 5.30 -7.32 -0.49
CA GLU A 19 3.95 -7.16 0.06
C GLU A 19 3.81 -7.90 1.40
N SER A 20 4.33 -9.11 1.49
CA SER A 20 4.32 -9.89 2.74
C SER A 20 5.09 -9.18 3.85
N ILE A 21 6.26 -8.64 3.54
CA ILE A 21 7.08 -7.90 4.49
C ILE A 21 6.33 -6.66 4.98
N CYS A 22 5.70 -5.94 4.08
CA CYS A 22 4.90 -4.76 4.44
C CYS A 22 3.75 -5.14 5.37
N MET A 23 3.04 -6.22 5.07
CA MET A 23 1.93 -6.67 5.92
C MET A 23 2.42 -7.08 7.30
N GLN A 24 3.54 -7.81 7.38
CA GLN A 24 4.10 -8.21 8.67
C GLN A 24 4.50 -7.00 9.50
N TRP A 25 5.10 -5.99 8.87
CA TRP A 25 5.44 -4.74 9.56
C TRP A 25 4.19 -4.03 10.07
N LEU A 26 3.15 -3.95 9.25
CA LEU A 26 1.88 -3.34 9.66
C LEU A 26 1.25 -4.06 10.85
N MET A 27 1.26 -5.38 10.83
CA MET A 27 0.72 -6.17 11.94
C MET A 27 1.53 -5.95 13.22
N ARG A 28 2.86 -5.84 13.10
CA ARG A 28 3.73 -5.54 14.24
C ARG A 28 3.47 -4.14 14.79
N MET A 29 3.37 -3.15 13.91
CA MET A 29 3.07 -1.77 14.34
C MET A 29 1.70 -1.70 15.01
N ASN A 30 0.74 -2.44 14.49
CA ASN A 30 -0.58 -2.51 15.09
C ASN A 30 -0.54 -3.13 16.48
N ALA A 31 0.20 -4.21 16.65
CA ALA A 31 0.35 -4.88 17.95
C ALA A 31 1.05 -3.98 18.97
N GLU A 32 2.05 -3.21 18.53
CA GLU A 32 2.79 -2.28 19.38
C GLU A 32 2.04 -0.95 19.59
N ARG A 33 0.94 -0.76 18.87
CA ARG A 33 0.15 0.48 18.90
C ARG A 33 0.97 1.70 18.57
N SER A 34 1.82 1.57 17.57
CA SER A 34 2.70 2.63 17.10
C SER A 34 2.58 2.79 15.60
N ARG A 35 2.92 3.98 15.11
CA ARG A 35 3.07 4.31 13.69
C ARG A 35 1.76 4.36 12.89
N LEU A 36 0.69 3.69 13.32
CA LEU A 36 -0.57 3.62 12.59
C LEU A 36 -1.60 4.61 13.15
N PRO A 37 -2.50 5.12 12.31
CA PRO A 37 -3.48 6.13 12.73
C PRO A 37 -4.63 5.55 13.57
N PHE A 38 -4.81 4.24 13.57
CA PHE A 38 -5.86 3.58 14.35
C PHE A 38 -5.46 2.13 14.63
N LEU A 39 -6.16 1.49 15.56
CA LEU A 39 -5.96 0.07 15.86
C LEU A 39 -6.83 -0.76 14.93
N ALA A 40 -6.18 -1.53 14.06
CA ALA A 40 -6.89 -2.38 13.11
C ALA A 40 -7.26 -3.72 13.72
N THR A 41 -8.40 -4.24 13.29
CA THR A 41 -8.91 -5.55 13.68
C THR A 41 -8.97 -6.52 12.51
N ARG A 42 -8.79 -6.03 11.29
CA ARG A 42 -8.78 -6.83 10.08
C ARG A 42 -7.60 -6.46 9.20
N PHE A 43 -7.03 -7.47 8.54
CA PHE A 43 -5.83 -7.35 7.71
C PHE A 43 -6.01 -8.19 6.47
N GLY A 44 -5.60 -7.69 5.33
CA GLY A 44 -5.65 -8.48 4.12
C GLY A 44 -5.27 -7.71 2.88
N LYS A 45 -5.53 -8.36 1.75
CA LYS A 45 -5.43 -7.80 0.42
C LYS A 45 -6.85 -7.74 -0.15
N TRP A 46 -7.12 -6.71 -0.94
CA TRP A 46 -8.42 -6.58 -1.58
C TRP A 46 -8.25 -6.59 -3.10
N TRP A 47 -9.15 -7.25 -3.78
CA TRP A 47 -9.27 -7.16 -5.23
C TRP A 47 -10.72 -7.26 -5.63
N GLY A 48 -11.05 -6.65 -6.76
CA GLY A 48 -12.41 -6.62 -7.26
C GLY A 48 -12.58 -5.64 -8.40
N ALA A 49 -13.84 -5.41 -8.77
CA ALA A 49 -14.18 -4.49 -9.82
C ALA A 49 -14.21 -3.06 -9.29
N ASP A 50 -13.65 -2.14 -10.07
CA ASP A 50 -13.80 -0.72 -9.85
C ASP A 50 -14.89 -0.24 -10.83
N PRO A 51 -16.13 0.01 -10.35
CA PRO A 51 -17.22 0.40 -11.24
C PRO A 51 -17.03 1.78 -11.88
N ARG A 52 -16.21 2.64 -11.25
CA ARG A 52 -15.94 3.98 -11.79
C ARG A 52 -15.01 3.93 -12.98
N ARG A 53 -14.06 3.01 -12.98
CA ARG A 53 -13.08 2.82 -14.06
C ARG A 53 -13.44 1.66 -14.98
N ARG A 54 -14.44 0.85 -14.61
CA ARG A 54 -14.87 -0.35 -15.34
C ARG A 54 -13.73 -1.33 -15.57
N GLU A 55 -12.89 -1.52 -14.55
CA GLU A 55 -11.76 -2.44 -14.62
C GLU A 55 -11.60 -3.19 -13.30
N GLN A 56 -10.87 -4.29 -13.36
CA GLN A 56 -10.44 -5.00 -12.15
C GLN A 56 -9.26 -4.27 -11.54
N THR A 57 -9.24 -4.18 -10.22
CA THR A 57 -8.13 -3.56 -9.51
C THR A 57 -7.87 -4.30 -8.21
N ASP A 58 -6.72 -4.03 -7.61
CA ASP A 58 -6.38 -4.58 -6.32
C ASP A 58 -5.79 -3.51 -5.41
N ILE A 59 -5.78 -3.81 -4.12
CA ILE A 59 -5.12 -2.99 -3.11
C ILE A 59 -4.18 -3.94 -2.36
N ASP A 60 -2.89 -3.64 -2.38
CA ASP A 60 -1.85 -4.56 -1.94
C ASP A 60 -1.96 -4.91 -0.46
N VAL A 61 -2.23 -3.93 0.39
CA VAL A 61 -2.44 -4.15 1.81
C VAL A 61 -3.63 -3.31 2.28
N VAL A 62 -4.47 -3.92 3.10
CA VAL A 62 -5.64 -3.25 3.68
C VAL A 62 -5.67 -3.58 5.16
N LEU A 63 -5.74 -2.54 5.97
CA LEU A 63 -5.99 -2.64 7.40
C LEU A 63 -7.32 -1.97 7.68
N ALA A 64 -8.15 -2.59 8.51
CA ALA A 64 -9.48 -2.05 8.75
C ALA A 64 -9.93 -2.27 10.19
N ASP A 65 -10.76 -1.35 10.64
CA ASP A 65 -11.57 -1.52 11.83
C ASP A 65 -13.02 -1.19 11.45
N PRO A 66 -13.82 -2.21 11.14
CA PRO A 66 -15.21 -1.98 10.75
C PRO A 66 -16.05 -1.30 11.83
N GLN A 67 -15.70 -1.49 13.10
CA GLN A 67 -16.46 -0.93 14.20
C GLN A 67 -16.36 0.59 14.25
N THR A 68 -15.17 1.14 14.01
CA THR A 68 -14.97 2.60 13.94
C THR A 68 -15.01 3.13 12.51
N LYS A 69 -15.26 2.25 11.54
CA LYS A 69 -15.36 2.59 10.11
C LYS A 69 -14.10 3.25 9.56
N ARG A 70 -12.95 2.75 9.98
CA ARG A 70 -11.64 3.24 9.53
C ARG A 70 -10.95 2.18 8.68
N VAL A 71 -10.33 2.63 7.60
CA VAL A 71 -9.57 1.75 6.71
C VAL A 71 -8.28 2.43 6.26
N LEU A 72 -7.21 1.64 6.17
CA LEU A 72 -5.94 2.08 5.62
C LEU A 72 -5.68 1.27 4.36
N LEU A 73 -5.46 1.97 3.25
CA LEU A 73 -5.16 1.39 1.96
C LEU A 73 -3.68 1.62 1.66
N GLY A 74 -2.97 0.54 1.32
CA GLY A 74 -1.54 0.62 1.06
C GLY A 74 -1.14 0.05 -0.28
N GLU A 75 -0.17 0.71 -0.90
CA GLU A 75 0.47 0.28 -2.15
C GLU A 75 1.91 -0.08 -1.86
N CYS A 76 2.36 -1.23 -2.40
CA CYS A 76 3.71 -1.73 -2.21
C CYS A 76 4.44 -1.72 -3.55
N THR A 77 5.50 -0.92 -3.66
CA THR A 77 6.26 -0.77 -4.90
C THR A 77 7.74 -1.08 -4.67
N TRP A 78 8.18 -2.24 -5.18
CA TRP A 78 9.59 -2.64 -5.11
C TRP A 78 10.25 -2.37 -6.45
N ARG A 79 10.56 -1.10 -6.71
CA ARG A 79 11.19 -0.64 -7.95
C ARG A 79 12.24 0.41 -7.64
N ASN A 80 13.29 0.45 -8.45
CA ASN A 80 14.33 1.48 -8.32
C ASN A 80 13.80 2.85 -8.73
N SER A 81 12.93 2.89 -9.74
CA SER A 81 12.27 4.12 -10.17
C SER A 81 10.91 3.80 -10.76
N PHE A 82 9.98 4.74 -10.63
CA PHE A 82 8.63 4.62 -11.17
C PHE A 82 7.99 6.01 -11.18
N ASN A 83 6.86 6.13 -11.86
CA ASN A 83 6.09 7.37 -11.87
C ASN A 83 5.38 7.53 -10.52
N GLU A 84 5.95 8.33 -9.64
CA GLU A 84 5.48 8.50 -8.27
C GLU A 84 4.08 9.10 -8.21
N THR A 85 3.85 10.14 -9.01
CA THR A 85 2.53 10.81 -9.04
C THR A 85 1.44 9.85 -9.50
N GLU A 86 1.71 9.10 -10.57
CA GLU A 86 0.75 8.12 -11.09
C GLU A 86 0.40 7.08 -10.03
N ALA A 87 1.42 6.55 -9.33
CA ALA A 87 1.21 5.53 -8.30
C ALA A 87 0.38 6.07 -7.13
N VAL A 88 0.70 7.27 -6.65
CA VAL A 88 -0.03 7.88 -5.54
C VAL A 88 -1.46 8.22 -5.95
N GLU A 89 -1.65 8.82 -7.13
CA GLU A 89 -3.00 9.18 -7.59
C GLU A 89 -3.87 7.94 -7.82
N ALA A 90 -3.29 6.85 -8.32
CA ALA A 90 -4.00 5.59 -8.46
C ALA A 90 -4.48 5.06 -7.11
N LEU A 91 -3.64 5.14 -6.08
CA LEU A 91 -4.01 4.72 -4.72
C LEU A 91 -5.11 5.62 -4.16
N LEU A 92 -4.97 6.92 -4.29
CA LEU A 92 -5.99 7.86 -3.80
C LEU A 92 -7.34 7.63 -4.49
N GLY A 93 -7.32 7.25 -5.76
CA GLY A 93 -8.54 6.94 -6.52
C GLY A 93 -9.27 5.71 -6.03
N ARG A 94 -8.70 4.92 -5.15
CA ARG A 94 -9.34 3.73 -4.58
C ARG A 94 -10.14 4.04 -3.32
N GLU A 95 -10.16 5.27 -2.87
CA GLU A 95 -11.00 5.67 -1.75
C GLU A 95 -12.48 5.35 -2.05
N GLY A 96 -13.14 4.69 -1.13
CA GLY A 96 -14.54 4.32 -1.28
C GLY A 96 -14.81 3.04 -2.05
N LEU A 97 -13.77 2.37 -2.59
CA LEU A 97 -13.96 1.07 -3.24
C LEU A 97 -14.43 -0.01 -2.28
N ILE A 98 -13.94 0.04 -1.05
CA ILE A 98 -14.36 -0.90 0.00
C ILE A 98 -15.50 -0.23 0.76
N PRO A 99 -16.74 -0.74 0.64
CA PRO A 99 -17.88 -0.08 1.28
C PRO A 99 -17.84 -0.22 2.80
N GLY A 100 -18.45 0.74 3.49
CA GLY A 100 -18.62 0.66 4.94
C GLY A 100 -17.59 1.44 5.75
N TYR A 101 -16.72 2.21 5.10
CA TYR A 101 -15.68 2.98 5.76
C TYR A 101 -15.81 4.46 5.40
N ASP A 102 -15.70 5.32 6.40
CA ASP A 102 -15.82 6.77 6.20
C ASP A 102 -14.53 7.53 6.58
N ASP A 103 -13.54 6.85 7.13
CA ASP A 103 -12.21 7.42 7.40
C ASP A 103 -11.17 6.55 6.70
N THR A 104 -10.69 7.03 5.55
CA THR A 104 -9.72 6.31 4.73
C THR A 104 -8.35 6.97 4.85
N ARG A 105 -7.35 6.17 5.16
CA ARG A 105 -5.95 6.59 5.24
C ARG A 105 -5.14 5.86 4.18
N PHE A 106 -4.03 6.46 3.78
CA PHE A 106 -3.23 5.96 2.66
C PHE A 106 -1.78 5.82 3.07
N MET A 107 -1.15 4.74 2.62
CA MET A 107 0.27 4.46 2.88
C MET A 107 0.91 3.89 1.63
N VAL A 108 2.09 4.39 1.29
CA VAL A 108 2.86 3.87 0.16
C VAL A 108 4.19 3.35 0.68
N PHE A 109 4.44 2.07 0.40
CA PHE A 109 5.69 1.41 0.73
C PHE A 109 6.55 1.36 -0.52
N SER A 110 7.78 1.81 -0.42
CA SER A 110 8.69 1.82 -1.56
C SER A 110 10.09 1.36 -1.18
N LYS A 111 10.82 0.88 -2.18
CA LYS A 111 12.19 0.44 -2.01
C LYS A 111 13.09 1.58 -1.59
N HIS A 112 12.92 2.73 -2.23
CA HIS A 112 13.71 3.95 -1.98
C HIS A 112 12.78 5.11 -1.60
N PRO A 113 13.32 6.15 -0.94
CA PRO A 113 12.49 7.31 -0.59
C PRO A 113 11.90 7.97 -1.84
N MET A 114 10.70 8.49 -1.70
CA MET A 114 10.09 9.34 -2.72
C MET A 114 10.87 10.64 -2.85
N SER A 115 10.74 11.30 -3.99
CA SER A 115 11.30 12.63 -4.19
C SER A 115 10.72 13.62 -3.18
N ASN A 116 11.46 14.71 -2.93
CA ASN A 116 10.97 15.77 -2.06
C ASN A 116 9.67 16.38 -2.60
N ALA A 117 9.57 16.53 -3.92
CA ALA A 117 8.37 17.08 -4.55
C ALA A 117 7.13 16.22 -4.25
N THR A 118 7.26 14.90 -4.35
CA THR A 118 6.16 13.99 -4.05
C THR A 118 5.80 14.04 -2.57
N ARG A 119 6.78 13.99 -1.70
CA ARG A 119 6.53 14.03 -0.25
C ARG A 119 5.85 15.33 0.15
N ASP A 120 6.27 16.45 -0.39
CA ASP A 120 5.68 17.75 -0.08
C ASP A 120 4.25 17.85 -0.61
N ARG A 121 4.03 17.37 -1.84
CA ARG A 121 2.70 17.42 -2.47
C ARG A 121 1.65 16.66 -1.68
N TYR A 122 2.02 15.50 -1.13
CA TYR A 122 1.08 14.61 -0.45
C TYR A 122 1.25 14.58 1.06
N ALA A 123 1.98 15.54 1.61
CA ALA A 123 2.18 15.66 3.05
C ALA A 123 0.84 15.76 3.78
N GLY A 124 0.68 14.97 4.84
CA GLY A 124 -0.55 14.93 5.62
C GLY A 124 -1.67 14.09 4.98
N LYS A 125 -1.48 13.65 3.74
CA LYS A 125 -2.48 12.84 3.03
C LYS A 125 -2.03 11.40 2.83
N VAL A 126 -0.77 11.21 2.51
CA VAL A 126 -0.17 9.89 2.29
C VAL A 126 1.03 9.73 3.21
N ASP A 127 1.09 8.58 3.86
CA ASP A 127 2.22 8.21 4.71
C ASP A 127 3.18 7.36 3.87
N PHE A 128 4.43 7.77 3.75
CA PHE A 128 5.43 7.09 2.95
C PHE A 128 6.39 6.31 3.84
N VAL A 129 6.53 5.02 3.55
CA VAL A 129 7.39 4.10 4.32
C VAL A 129 8.39 3.47 3.37
N THR A 130 9.67 3.53 3.70
CA THR A 130 10.72 2.94 2.88
C THR A 130 11.10 1.56 3.39
N ALA A 131 11.76 0.78 2.53
CA ALA A 131 12.31 -0.52 2.93
C ALA A 131 13.23 -0.40 4.14
N GLU A 132 14.00 0.69 4.24
CA GLU A 132 14.86 0.92 5.40
C GLU A 132 14.06 0.94 6.70
N GLU A 133 12.93 1.63 6.73
CA GLU A 133 12.08 1.68 7.92
C GLU A 133 11.52 0.30 8.26
N LEU A 134 11.18 -0.51 7.26
CA LEU A 134 10.64 -1.85 7.48
C LEU A 134 11.63 -2.77 8.20
N TYR A 135 12.91 -2.60 7.96
CA TYR A 135 13.96 -3.45 8.55
C TYR A 135 14.55 -2.86 9.83
N ARG A 136 14.12 -1.68 10.23
CA ARG A 136 14.57 -1.03 11.45
C ARG A 136 13.91 -1.67 12.67
N ARG A 137 14.69 -1.89 13.72
CA ARG A 137 14.17 -2.49 14.95
C ARG A 137 13.93 -1.45 16.03
#